data_61aebf6c28d621965a1d13423b2ccd81
#
_entry.id   61aebf6c28d621965a1d13423b2ccd81
#
_cell.length_a   1.000
_cell.length_b   1.000
_cell.length_c   1.000
_cell.angle_alpha   90.00
_cell.angle_beta   90.00
_cell.angle_gamma   90.00
#
_symmetry.space_group_name_H-M   'P 1'
#
loop_
_entity.id
_entity.type
_entity.pdbx_description
1 polymer ?
#
loop_
_entity_poly.entity_id
_entity_poly.type
_entity_poly.pdbx_seq_one_letter_code
_entity_poly.pdbx_strand_id
1 'polypeptide(L)'
;LNISSYYTRPGGAFGGSCLPKDVRALQSIAAEIGAGTPVIDALLRSNETHKYRLFQLATEGLQPGATLLLAGLAFKARTDDLRESPNVDLARALLREGYALDIFDPAIDATKLIGANLGYAYTRLPTLSRLLVTRETAEAQRYARVIAANATVRELELPADQDLIDLGTL
;
A
#
# COMPACT_ATOMS: atom_id res chain seq x y z
N LEU A 1 30.43 -6.86 5.68
CA LEU A 1 29.01 -6.51 5.88
C LEU A 1 28.16 -7.39 4.97
N ASN A 2 27.42 -8.32 5.57
CA ASN A 2 26.53 -9.22 4.84
C ASN A 2 25.18 -8.53 4.63
N ILE A 3 25.11 -7.56 3.72
CA ILE A 3 23.85 -6.97 3.29
C ILE A 3 23.33 -7.80 2.13
N SER A 4 22.18 -8.45 2.30
CA SER A 4 21.52 -9.20 1.24
C SER A 4 21.12 -8.26 0.10
N SER A 5 21.33 -8.68 -1.15
CA SER A 5 20.84 -7.96 -2.33
C SER A 5 19.32 -7.74 -2.32
N TYR A 6 18.59 -8.51 -1.53
CA TYR A 6 17.16 -8.32 -1.32
C TYR A 6 16.83 -6.93 -0.72
N TYR A 7 17.63 -6.46 0.25
CA TYR A 7 17.41 -5.16 0.92
C TYR A 7 17.88 -3.95 0.10
N THR A 8 18.57 -4.19 -1.00
CA THR A 8 19.06 -3.10 -1.88
C THR A 8 18.25 -2.97 -3.16
N ARG A 9 17.21 -3.79 -3.34
CA ARG A 9 16.33 -3.70 -4.51
C ARG A 9 15.39 -2.51 -4.37
N PRO A 10 15.14 -1.78 -5.46
CA PRO A 10 14.04 -0.82 -5.49
C PRO A 10 12.71 -1.54 -5.30
N GLY A 11 11.73 -0.86 -4.78
CA GLY A 11 10.43 -1.44 -4.50
C GLY A 11 9.43 -0.40 -4.03
N GLY A 12 8.30 -0.84 -3.50
CA GLY A 12 7.25 0.01 -2.97
C GLY A 12 7.69 0.92 -1.81
N ALA A 13 6.86 1.88 -1.46
CA ALA A 13 7.09 2.73 -0.30
C ALA A 13 7.10 1.89 0.99
N PHE A 14 7.92 2.27 1.95
CA PHE A 14 7.95 1.58 3.22
C PHE A 14 6.78 1.99 4.13
N GLY A 15 6.38 1.06 5.01
CA GLY A 15 5.28 1.25 5.95
C GLY A 15 5.33 0.21 7.07
N GLY A 16 4.15 -0.07 7.63
CA GLY A 16 3.99 -0.96 8.76
C GLY A 16 4.20 -0.26 10.09
N SER A 17 3.90 -0.98 11.17
CA SER A 17 3.86 -0.43 12.53
C SER A 17 5.23 -0.10 13.13
N CYS A 18 6.33 -0.60 12.57
CA CYS A 18 7.67 -0.45 13.14
C CYS A 18 8.47 0.67 12.47
N LEU A 19 8.78 0.54 11.18
CA LEU A 19 9.77 1.40 10.53
C LEU A 19 9.42 2.91 10.57
N PRO A 20 8.19 3.36 10.23
CA PRO A 20 7.86 4.78 10.34
C PRO A 20 7.94 5.30 11.78
N LYS A 21 7.54 4.49 12.75
CA LYS A 21 7.62 4.82 14.20
C LYS A 21 9.08 4.96 14.63
N ASP A 22 9.96 4.05 14.24
CA ASP A 22 11.35 4.04 14.66
C ASP A 22 12.13 5.20 14.02
N VAL A 23 11.81 5.58 12.77
CA VAL A 23 12.36 6.80 12.15
C VAL A 23 11.95 8.04 12.94
N ARG A 24 10.66 8.17 13.32
CA ARG A 24 10.19 9.31 14.13
C ARG A 24 10.86 9.35 15.53
N ALA A 25 11.01 8.17 16.15
CA ALA A 25 11.69 8.07 17.45
C ALA A 25 13.15 8.51 17.35
N LEU A 26 13.86 8.08 16.31
CA LEU A 26 15.25 8.47 16.10
C LEU A 26 15.40 9.98 15.84
N GLN A 27 14.47 10.58 15.08
CA GLN A 27 14.42 12.03 14.88
C GLN A 27 14.24 12.78 16.22
N SER A 28 13.31 12.29 17.08
CA SER A 28 13.06 12.89 18.40
C SER A 28 14.31 12.82 19.29
N ILE A 29 14.92 11.64 19.38
CA ILE A 29 16.16 11.45 20.17
C ILE A 29 17.29 12.35 19.66
N ALA A 30 17.49 12.42 18.36
CA ALA A 30 18.51 13.27 17.76
C ALA A 30 18.29 14.76 18.10
N ALA A 31 17.04 15.22 18.02
CA ALA A 31 16.69 16.59 18.39
C ALA A 31 16.94 16.87 19.88
N GLU A 32 16.61 15.94 20.79
CA GLU A 32 16.84 16.07 22.24
C GLU A 32 18.32 16.21 22.61
N ILE A 33 19.21 15.51 21.88
CA ILE A 33 20.66 15.55 22.15
C ILE A 33 21.42 16.55 21.25
N GLY A 34 20.70 17.31 20.40
CA GLY A 34 21.30 18.30 19.50
C GLY A 34 22.13 17.69 18.36
N ALA A 35 21.89 16.43 17.98
CA ALA A 35 22.57 15.78 16.89
C ALA A 35 21.92 16.09 15.55
N GLY A 36 22.73 16.46 14.55
CA GLY A 36 22.24 16.65 13.18
C GLY A 36 22.07 15.32 12.45
N THR A 37 20.85 15.01 11.95
CA THR A 37 20.53 13.75 11.27
C THR A 37 19.84 14.01 9.92
N PRO A 38 20.45 14.75 8.98
CA PRO A 38 19.78 15.19 7.75
C PRO A 38 19.25 14.03 6.89
N VAL A 39 19.91 12.88 6.86
CA VAL A 39 19.45 11.70 6.13
C VAL A 39 18.20 11.12 6.78
N ILE A 40 18.20 10.96 8.11
CA ILE A 40 17.05 10.44 8.86
C ILE A 40 15.86 11.40 8.72
N ASP A 41 16.11 12.71 8.77
CA ASP A 41 15.09 13.73 8.64
C ASP A 41 14.43 13.75 7.25
N ALA A 42 15.17 13.34 6.22
CA ALA A 42 14.66 13.23 4.86
C ALA A 42 13.85 11.97 4.59
N LEU A 43 14.01 10.89 5.38
CA LEU A 43 13.44 9.56 5.06
C LEU A 43 11.92 9.57 4.89
N LEU A 44 11.17 10.12 5.86
CA LEU A 44 9.71 10.13 5.78
C LEU A 44 9.22 10.99 4.62
N ARG A 45 9.85 12.14 4.39
CA ARG A 45 9.50 13.02 3.26
C ARG A 45 9.78 12.36 1.92
N SER A 46 10.92 11.70 1.78
CA SER A 46 11.27 10.92 0.60
C SER A 46 10.24 9.80 0.35
N ASN A 47 9.82 9.10 1.41
CA ASN A 47 8.82 8.05 1.32
C ASN A 47 7.45 8.59 0.87
N GLU A 48 7.01 9.77 1.36
CA GLU A 48 5.77 10.40 0.90
C GLU A 48 5.84 10.79 -0.59
N THR A 49 6.98 11.32 -1.04
CA THR A 49 7.22 11.60 -2.46
C THR A 49 7.15 10.32 -3.30
N HIS A 50 7.70 9.22 -2.78
CA HIS A 50 7.65 7.93 -3.45
C HIS A 50 6.22 7.37 -3.52
N LYS A 51 5.41 7.45 -2.45
CA LYS A 51 3.98 7.11 -2.48
C LYS A 51 3.23 7.86 -3.58
N TYR A 52 3.49 9.16 -3.72
CA TYR A 52 2.88 9.96 -4.76
C TYR A 52 3.29 9.49 -6.17
N ARG A 53 4.58 9.17 -6.37
CA ARG A 53 5.07 8.61 -7.63
C ARG A 53 4.39 7.28 -7.96
N LEU A 54 4.23 6.38 -6.98
CA LEU A 54 3.53 5.11 -7.17
C LEU A 54 2.07 5.32 -7.57
N PHE A 55 1.39 6.30 -6.96
CA PHE A 55 0.05 6.70 -7.38
C PHE A 55 0.01 7.18 -8.84
N GLN A 56 0.95 8.04 -9.26
CA GLN A 56 1.04 8.52 -10.63
C GLN A 56 1.22 7.36 -11.62
N LEU A 57 2.11 6.42 -11.31
CA LEU A 57 2.34 5.23 -12.15
C LEU A 57 1.11 4.33 -12.20
N ALA A 58 0.45 4.11 -11.05
CA ALA A 58 -0.76 3.30 -10.97
C ALA A 58 -1.92 3.85 -11.81
N THR A 59 -1.95 5.16 -12.05
CA THR A 59 -3.05 5.85 -12.74
C THR A 59 -2.67 6.40 -14.11
N GLU A 60 -1.44 6.19 -14.56
CA GLU A 60 -0.95 6.70 -15.84
C GLU A 60 -1.84 6.26 -17.00
N GLY A 61 -2.31 7.22 -17.80
CA GLY A 61 -3.20 6.97 -18.94
C GLY A 61 -4.65 6.64 -18.60
N LEU A 62 -5.03 6.59 -17.32
CA LEU A 62 -6.41 6.34 -16.88
C LEU A 62 -7.17 7.64 -16.61
N GLN A 63 -8.48 7.57 -16.70
CA GLN A 63 -9.38 8.69 -16.37
C GLN A 63 -10.15 8.39 -15.08
N PRO A 64 -10.52 9.41 -14.29
CA PRO A 64 -11.44 9.25 -13.18
C PRO A 64 -12.71 8.51 -13.61
N GLY A 65 -13.25 7.65 -12.72
CA GLY A 65 -14.36 6.75 -13.02
C GLY A 65 -13.94 5.37 -13.53
N ALA A 66 -12.67 5.16 -13.92
CA ALA A 66 -12.19 3.83 -14.26
C ALA A 66 -12.23 2.91 -13.03
N THR A 67 -12.59 1.63 -13.24
CA THR A 67 -12.65 0.61 -12.19
C THR A 67 -11.31 -0.08 -12.08
N LEU A 68 -10.72 -0.06 -10.89
CA LEU A 68 -9.40 -0.59 -10.58
C LEU A 68 -9.50 -1.72 -9.56
N LEU A 69 -8.59 -2.69 -9.65
CA LEU A 69 -8.37 -3.68 -8.59
C LEU A 69 -7.04 -3.40 -7.90
N LEU A 70 -7.04 -3.22 -6.59
CA LEU A 70 -5.84 -3.18 -5.76
C LEU A 70 -5.62 -4.56 -5.13
N ALA A 71 -4.59 -5.26 -5.54
CA ALA A 71 -4.20 -6.56 -4.98
C ALA A 71 -3.13 -6.38 -3.90
N GLY A 72 -3.53 -6.57 -2.63
CA GLY A 72 -2.72 -6.37 -1.44
C GLY A 72 -2.90 -4.99 -0.81
N LEU A 73 -3.60 -4.94 0.33
CA LEU A 73 -3.86 -3.70 1.09
C LEU A 73 -2.93 -3.57 2.30
N ALA A 74 -2.59 -4.68 2.95
CA ALA A 74 -1.64 -4.68 4.05
C ALA A 74 -0.22 -4.27 3.57
N PHE A 75 0.61 -3.79 4.50
CA PHE A 75 1.96 -3.32 4.18
C PHE A 75 2.87 -4.43 3.61
N LYS A 76 2.50 -5.68 3.78
CA LYS A 76 3.09 -6.87 3.15
C LYS A 76 2.05 -7.98 3.02
N ALA A 77 2.26 -8.89 2.08
CA ALA A 77 1.36 -10.04 1.89
C ALA A 77 1.27 -10.94 3.13
N ARG A 78 0.13 -11.61 3.30
CA ARG A 78 -0.15 -12.60 4.36
C ARG A 78 -0.15 -12.01 5.78
N THR A 79 -0.55 -10.77 5.93
CA THR A 79 -0.82 -10.14 7.23
C THR A 79 -2.08 -9.27 7.12
N ASP A 80 -2.76 -9.08 8.22
CA ASP A 80 -3.91 -8.19 8.35
C ASP A 80 -3.52 -6.79 8.86
N ASP A 81 -2.22 -6.52 9.08
CA ASP A 81 -1.75 -5.25 9.63
C ASP A 81 -1.80 -4.13 8.57
N LEU A 82 -2.76 -3.23 8.77
CA LEU A 82 -3.01 -2.07 7.91
C LEU A 82 -2.29 -0.80 8.38
N ARG A 83 -1.69 -0.84 9.58
CA ARG A 83 -1.10 0.34 10.20
C ARG A 83 0.06 0.88 9.38
N GLU A 84 -0.01 2.17 9.05
CA GLU A 84 0.99 2.86 8.23
C GLU A 84 1.25 2.15 6.87
N SER A 85 0.27 1.38 6.37
CA SER A 85 0.41 0.73 5.07
C SER A 85 0.37 1.77 3.95
N PRO A 86 1.38 1.84 3.07
CA PRO A 86 1.36 2.70 1.89
C PRO A 86 0.24 2.32 0.92
N ASN A 87 -0.21 1.07 0.94
CA ASN A 87 -1.29 0.58 0.09
C ASN A 87 -2.66 1.11 0.55
N VAL A 88 -2.84 1.34 1.86
CA VAL A 88 -4.02 2.06 2.39
C VAL A 88 -4.01 3.51 1.93
N ASP A 89 -2.85 4.17 1.93
CA ASP A 89 -2.72 5.54 1.44
C ASP A 89 -3.00 5.61 -0.07
N LEU A 90 -2.52 4.62 -0.84
CA LEU A 90 -2.82 4.49 -2.27
C LEU A 90 -4.32 4.31 -2.53
N ALA A 91 -4.98 3.39 -1.82
CA ALA A 91 -6.42 3.17 -1.94
C ALA A 91 -7.22 4.47 -1.68
N ARG A 92 -6.84 5.22 -0.64
CA ARG A 92 -7.45 6.52 -0.33
C ARG A 92 -7.23 7.55 -1.44
N ALA A 93 -6.03 7.61 -1.99
CA ALA A 93 -5.72 8.52 -3.08
C ALA A 93 -6.54 8.19 -4.33
N LEU A 94 -6.65 6.92 -4.71
CA LEU A 94 -7.47 6.46 -5.83
C LEU A 94 -8.95 6.86 -5.65
N LEU A 95 -9.52 6.59 -4.48
CA LEU A 95 -10.91 6.94 -4.19
C LEU A 95 -11.14 8.47 -4.21
N ARG A 96 -10.20 9.25 -3.67
CA ARG A 96 -10.29 10.72 -3.65
C ARG A 96 -10.24 11.31 -5.06
N GLU A 97 -9.47 10.73 -5.95
CA GLU A 97 -9.37 11.15 -7.35
C GLU A 97 -10.50 10.59 -8.24
N GLY A 98 -11.48 9.90 -7.63
CA GLY A 98 -12.71 9.50 -8.30
C GLY A 98 -12.63 8.16 -9.05
N TYR A 99 -11.64 7.32 -8.79
CA TYR A 99 -11.60 5.96 -9.32
C TYR A 99 -12.56 5.05 -8.57
N ALA A 100 -13.23 4.14 -9.28
CA ALA A 100 -13.94 3.02 -8.67
C ALA A 100 -12.90 1.96 -8.26
N LEU A 101 -12.97 1.46 -7.02
CA LEU A 101 -11.92 0.63 -6.45
C LEU A 101 -12.51 -0.63 -5.81
N ASP A 102 -12.03 -1.78 -6.26
CA ASP A 102 -12.12 -3.04 -5.56
C ASP A 102 -10.77 -3.39 -4.95
N ILE A 103 -10.77 -4.09 -3.81
CA ILE A 103 -9.57 -4.49 -3.08
C ILE A 103 -9.61 -5.99 -2.87
N PHE A 104 -8.58 -6.69 -3.33
CA PHE A 104 -8.36 -8.09 -3.02
C PHE A 104 -7.20 -8.25 -2.06
N ASP A 105 -7.49 -8.70 -0.84
CA ASP A 105 -6.48 -9.12 0.13
C ASP A 105 -7.09 -10.19 1.06
N PRO A 106 -6.84 -11.47 0.82
CA PRO A 106 -7.47 -12.57 1.55
C PRO A 106 -7.04 -12.66 3.01
N ALA A 107 -5.96 -11.98 3.41
CA ALA A 107 -5.55 -11.91 4.80
C ALA A 107 -6.38 -10.91 5.62
N ILE A 108 -7.19 -10.08 4.96
CA ILE A 108 -7.97 -9.03 5.62
C ILE A 108 -9.44 -9.42 5.71
N ASP A 109 -9.91 -9.60 6.94
CA ASP A 109 -11.33 -9.69 7.26
C ASP A 109 -11.71 -8.48 8.11
N ALA A 110 -12.46 -7.54 7.50
CA ALA A 110 -12.84 -6.29 8.16
C ALA A 110 -13.60 -6.51 9.48
N THR A 111 -14.26 -7.67 9.65
CA THR A 111 -15.01 -8.02 10.87
C THR A 111 -14.13 -8.54 12.01
N LYS A 112 -12.89 -8.94 11.70
CA LYS A 112 -11.92 -9.50 12.67
C LYS A 112 -10.82 -8.56 13.06
N LEU A 113 -10.75 -7.37 12.44
CA LEU A 113 -9.78 -6.35 12.84
C LEU A 113 -10.04 -5.91 14.29
N ILE A 114 -8.98 -5.75 15.08
CA ILE A 114 -9.07 -5.38 16.49
C ILE A 114 -8.07 -4.27 16.88
N GLY A 115 -8.35 -3.60 17.99
CA GLY A 115 -7.43 -2.65 18.63
C GLY A 115 -6.99 -1.52 17.70
N ALA A 116 -5.70 -1.19 17.74
CA ALA A 116 -5.12 -0.10 16.95
C ALA A 116 -5.24 -0.31 15.43
N ASN A 117 -5.23 -1.58 14.97
CA ASN A 117 -5.39 -1.90 13.56
C ASN A 117 -6.80 -1.57 13.06
N LEU A 118 -7.82 -1.93 13.85
CA LEU A 118 -9.22 -1.57 13.58
C LEU A 118 -9.40 -0.04 13.55
N GLY A 119 -8.87 0.66 14.56
CA GLY A 119 -8.94 2.12 14.65
C GLY A 119 -8.29 2.79 13.45
N TYR A 120 -7.13 2.29 13.01
CA TYR A 120 -6.45 2.79 11.81
C TYR A 120 -7.29 2.58 10.55
N ALA A 121 -7.80 1.35 10.35
CA ALA A 121 -8.62 1.01 9.18
C ALA A 121 -9.85 1.91 9.07
N TYR A 122 -10.63 2.06 10.14
CA TYR A 122 -11.82 2.90 10.13
C TYR A 122 -11.54 4.39 9.95
N THR A 123 -10.42 4.89 10.50
CA THR A 123 -10.04 6.30 10.33
C THR A 123 -9.56 6.59 8.90
N ARG A 124 -8.85 5.66 8.30
CA ARG A 124 -8.20 5.86 7.00
C ARG A 124 -9.07 5.44 5.82
N LEU A 125 -9.82 4.35 5.97
CA LEU A 125 -10.65 3.75 4.92
C LEU A 125 -11.99 3.27 5.50
N PRO A 126 -12.91 4.20 5.83
CA PRO A 126 -14.20 3.86 6.48
C PRO A 126 -15.07 2.89 5.68
N THR A 127 -14.88 2.84 4.37
CA THR A 127 -15.62 1.99 3.43
C THR A 127 -14.94 0.64 3.16
N LEU A 128 -13.90 0.27 3.90
CA LEU A 128 -13.10 -0.93 3.67
C LEU A 128 -13.94 -2.18 3.39
N SER A 129 -14.95 -2.45 4.22
CA SER A 129 -15.79 -3.65 4.08
C SER A 129 -16.57 -3.71 2.76
N ARG A 130 -16.81 -2.57 2.11
CA ARG A 130 -17.50 -2.50 0.80
C ARG A 130 -16.53 -2.62 -0.37
N LEU A 131 -15.25 -2.35 -0.13
CA LEU A 131 -14.21 -2.39 -1.15
C LEU A 131 -13.58 -3.77 -1.26
N LEU A 132 -13.61 -4.55 -0.18
CA LEU A 132 -13.05 -5.91 -0.18
C LEU A 132 -13.91 -6.83 -1.04
N VAL A 133 -13.27 -7.50 -1.98
CA VAL A 133 -13.90 -8.48 -2.87
C VAL A 133 -13.31 -9.87 -2.67
N THR A 134 -14.09 -10.90 -3.00
CA THR A 134 -13.61 -12.27 -3.01
C THR A 134 -12.70 -12.54 -4.22
N ARG A 135 -11.99 -13.66 -4.20
CA ARG A 135 -11.18 -14.11 -5.35
C ARG A 135 -12.05 -14.24 -6.60
N GLU A 136 -13.19 -14.91 -6.48
CA GLU A 136 -14.10 -15.17 -7.59
C GLU A 136 -14.58 -13.84 -8.23
N THR A 137 -14.88 -12.84 -7.41
CA THR A 137 -15.27 -11.51 -7.90
C THR A 137 -14.08 -10.83 -8.61
N ALA A 138 -12.90 -10.87 -8.00
CA ALA A 138 -11.71 -10.23 -8.56
C ALA A 138 -11.28 -10.85 -9.90
N GLU A 139 -11.48 -12.16 -10.08
CA GLU A 139 -11.13 -12.88 -11.32
C GLU A 139 -12.21 -12.76 -12.41
N ALA A 140 -13.50 -12.66 -12.00
CA ALA A 140 -14.62 -12.58 -12.94
C ALA A 140 -14.79 -11.19 -13.56
N GLN A 141 -14.36 -10.13 -12.88
CA GLN A 141 -14.55 -8.76 -13.31
C GLN A 141 -13.38 -8.27 -14.18
N ARG A 142 -13.70 -7.48 -15.22
CA ARG A 142 -12.68 -6.75 -16.01
C ARG A 142 -12.40 -5.41 -15.37
N TYR A 143 -11.13 -5.16 -15.09
CA TYR A 143 -10.63 -3.90 -14.55
C TYR A 143 -9.90 -3.10 -15.64
N ALA A 144 -10.00 -1.79 -15.57
CA ALA A 144 -9.18 -0.92 -16.42
C ALA A 144 -7.69 -1.12 -16.11
N ARG A 145 -7.37 -1.40 -14.84
CA ARG A 145 -6.03 -1.83 -14.40
C ARG A 145 -6.10 -2.62 -13.11
N VAL A 146 -5.25 -3.63 -13.01
CA VAL A 146 -4.92 -4.33 -11.74
C VAL A 146 -3.61 -3.75 -11.20
N ILE A 147 -3.63 -3.32 -9.94
CA ILE A 147 -2.47 -2.76 -9.25
C ILE A 147 -1.98 -3.80 -8.25
N ALA A 148 -0.86 -4.45 -8.57
CA ALA A 148 -0.18 -5.35 -7.64
C ALA A 148 0.65 -4.53 -6.66
N ALA A 149 0.14 -4.34 -5.44
CA ALA A 149 0.82 -3.59 -4.40
C ALA A 149 1.82 -4.45 -3.61
N ASN A 150 1.62 -5.76 -3.61
CA ASN A 150 2.52 -6.75 -3.02
C ASN A 150 2.28 -8.14 -3.65
N ALA A 151 2.87 -9.19 -3.10
CA ALA A 151 2.79 -10.55 -3.64
C ALA A 151 1.37 -11.17 -3.62
N THR A 152 0.36 -10.54 -3.03
CA THR A 152 -1.03 -11.02 -2.99
C THR A 152 -1.61 -11.22 -4.39
N VAL A 153 -1.20 -10.43 -5.37
CA VAL A 153 -1.63 -10.59 -6.77
C VAL A 153 -1.38 -11.99 -7.33
N ARG A 154 -0.37 -12.68 -6.82
CA ARG A 154 -0.01 -14.05 -7.26
C ARG A 154 -1.05 -15.10 -6.86
N GLU A 155 -2.02 -14.74 -6.04
CA GLU A 155 -3.14 -15.59 -5.66
C GLU A 155 -4.33 -15.48 -6.62
N LEU A 156 -4.26 -14.60 -7.63
CA LEU A 156 -5.28 -14.38 -8.63
C LEU A 156 -4.89 -15.01 -9.98
N GLU A 157 -5.88 -15.62 -10.65
CA GLU A 157 -5.79 -16.08 -12.02
C GLU A 157 -6.37 -14.99 -12.95
N LEU A 158 -5.51 -14.06 -13.36
CA LEU A 158 -5.92 -12.95 -14.20
C LEU A 158 -5.77 -13.30 -15.69
N PRO A 159 -6.66 -12.76 -16.56
CA PRO A 159 -6.50 -12.89 -18.00
C PRO A 159 -5.15 -12.35 -18.50
N ALA A 160 -4.55 -13.01 -19.50
CA ALA A 160 -3.24 -12.64 -20.02
C ALA A 160 -3.19 -11.23 -20.64
N ASP A 161 -4.35 -10.71 -21.07
CA ASP A 161 -4.52 -9.36 -21.62
C ASP A 161 -4.97 -8.32 -20.59
N GLN A 162 -5.02 -8.69 -19.29
CA GLN A 162 -5.34 -7.74 -18.23
C GLN A 162 -4.20 -6.75 -18.04
N ASP A 163 -4.50 -5.46 -18.12
CA ASP A 163 -3.54 -4.41 -17.75
C ASP A 163 -3.16 -4.54 -16.27
N LEU A 164 -1.89 -4.83 -16.02
CA LEU A 164 -1.35 -5.07 -14.68
C LEU A 164 -0.08 -4.26 -14.48
N ILE A 165 -0.03 -3.52 -13.38
CA ILE A 165 1.17 -2.83 -12.91
C ILE A 165 1.63 -3.41 -11.57
N ASP A 166 2.90 -3.81 -11.46
CA ASP A 166 3.50 -4.31 -10.22
C ASP A 166 4.32 -3.20 -9.54
N LEU A 167 3.73 -2.59 -8.50
CA LEU A 167 4.37 -1.52 -7.73
C LEU A 167 5.47 -2.02 -6.78
N GLY A 168 5.53 -3.33 -6.52
CA GLY A 168 6.56 -3.93 -5.67
C GLY A 168 7.89 -4.15 -6.37
N THR A 169 7.95 -4.00 -7.69
CA THR A 169 9.13 -4.26 -8.52
C THR A 169 9.63 -3.05 -9.31
N LEU A 170 9.08 -1.87 -9.05
CA LEU A 170 9.38 -0.60 -9.72
C LEU A 170 10.59 0.11 -9.11
#